data_51e5c92d433e3c0e62800bd1bf1e6b0d
#
_entry.id   51e5c92d433e3c0e62800bd1bf1e6b0d
#
_cell.length_a   1.000
_cell.length_b   1.000
_cell.length_c   1.000
_cell.angle_alpha   90.00
_cell.angle_beta   90.00
_cell.angle_gamma   90.00
#
_symmetry.space_group_name_H-M   'P 1'
#
loop_
_entity.id
_entity.type
_entity.pdbx_description
1 polymer ?
#
loop_
_entity_poly.entity_id
_entity_poly.type
_entity_poly.pdbx_seq_one_letter_code
_entity_poly.pdbx_strand_id
1 'polypeptide(L)'
;MMLKSKADYKRKSEGTESITFRIGKSILDELRQDADHKLKSVNTLVNQIIKSYITWHKPARKAGFGYFDNVLVSYIINILSDEQIIQVAEQYCKQRLKDISFMLYSENTFLSFMGGILCWIETSGFSYKYNNVDDAHTLIIKFDMGRNWSLYFKTYMQLVLEYYKIKDALCEMTDNAVIIKIKSQYI
;
A
#
# COMPACT_ATOMS: atom_id res chain seq x y z
N MET A 1 8.45 -13.01 6.19
CA MET A 1 9.22 -11.94 6.85
C MET A 1 8.78 -10.64 6.19
N MET A 2 8.08 -9.74 6.91
CA MET A 2 7.60 -8.47 6.34
C MET A 2 8.79 -7.60 5.95
N LEU A 3 8.69 -6.89 4.81
CA LEU A 3 9.56 -5.74 4.50
C LEU A 3 9.49 -4.78 5.70
N LYS A 4 10.52 -4.78 6.53
CA LYS A 4 10.65 -3.77 7.58
C LYS A 4 11.04 -2.47 6.89
N SER A 5 10.16 -1.48 6.87
CA SER A 5 10.51 -0.15 6.39
C SER A 5 11.71 0.38 7.20
N LYS A 6 12.55 1.24 6.62
CA LYS A 6 13.59 1.95 7.39
C LYS A 6 13.03 2.72 8.60
N ALA A 7 11.73 3.04 8.58
CA ALA A 7 11.02 3.55 9.76
C ALA A 7 11.01 2.54 10.93
N ASP A 8 11.05 1.22 10.65
CA ASP A 8 11.21 0.21 11.68
C ASP A 8 12.68 0.04 12.11
N TYR A 9 13.65 0.40 11.23
CA TYR A 9 15.09 0.26 11.54
C TYR A 9 15.63 1.36 12.47
N LYS A 10 15.00 2.54 12.53
CA LYS A 10 15.40 3.64 13.43
C LYS A 10 14.60 3.71 14.72
N ARG A 11 13.60 2.87 14.92
CA ARG A 11 12.98 2.75 16.24
C ARG A 11 13.94 1.96 17.14
N LYS A 12 14.80 2.70 17.89
CA LYS A 12 15.17 2.28 19.24
C LYS A 12 13.89 1.74 19.87
N SER A 13 13.96 0.64 20.62
CA SER A 13 12.83 0.12 21.39
C SER A 13 12.13 1.29 22.08
N GLU A 14 11.14 1.89 21.41
CA GLU A 14 10.28 2.87 22.06
C GLU A 14 9.58 2.11 23.17
N GLY A 15 9.79 2.57 24.41
CA GLY A 15 9.10 2.01 25.55
C GLY A 15 7.60 2.01 25.30
N THR A 16 6.89 1.00 25.77
CA THR A 16 5.43 0.97 25.71
C THR A 16 4.87 1.79 26.88
N GLU A 17 3.94 2.69 26.60
CA GLU A 17 3.17 3.39 27.61
C GLU A 17 1.74 2.86 27.63
N SER A 18 1.15 2.82 28.83
CA SER A 18 -0.24 2.40 28.99
C SER A 18 -1.17 3.62 28.96
N ILE A 19 -2.25 3.51 28.22
CA ILE A 19 -3.33 4.50 28.19
C ILE A 19 -4.68 3.80 28.40
N THR A 20 -5.59 4.44 29.12
CA THR A 20 -6.93 3.93 29.35
C THR A 20 -7.95 4.77 28.58
N PHE A 21 -8.83 4.11 27.84
CA PHE A 21 -9.94 4.73 27.12
C PHE A 21 -11.27 4.31 27.73
N ARG A 22 -12.23 5.24 27.73
CA ARG A 22 -13.66 4.91 27.92
C ARG A 22 -14.31 4.81 26.55
N ILE A 23 -14.76 3.62 26.19
CA ILE A 23 -15.37 3.31 24.89
C ILE A 23 -16.83 2.93 25.13
N GLY A 24 -17.74 3.38 24.26
CA GLY A 24 -19.13 2.96 24.29
C GLY A 24 -19.28 1.44 24.22
N LYS A 25 -20.22 0.87 24.96
CA LYS A 25 -20.37 -0.59 25.07
C LYS A 25 -20.56 -1.27 23.71
N SER A 26 -21.42 -0.74 22.84
CA SER A 26 -21.66 -1.29 21.51
C SER A 26 -20.40 -1.33 20.66
N ILE A 27 -19.60 -0.24 20.66
CA ILE A 27 -18.33 -0.17 19.92
C ILE A 27 -17.34 -1.19 20.45
N LEU A 28 -17.26 -1.37 21.78
CA LEU A 28 -16.37 -2.34 22.38
C LEU A 28 -16.80 -3.78 22.03
N ASP A 29 -18.10 -4.06 21.97
CA ASP A 29 -18.61 -5.38 21.61
C ASP A 29 -18.32 -5.69 20.12
N GLU A 30 -18.43 -4.73 19.21
CA GLU A 30 -18.01 -4.87 17.80
C GLU A 30 -16.50 -5.13 17.68
N LEU A 31 -15.68 -4.38 18.43
CA LEU A 31 -14.22 -4.60 18.44
C LEU A 31 -13.85 -5.98 18.97
N ARG A 32 -14.58 -6.52 19.95
CA ARG A 32 -14.37 -7.89 20.45
C ARG A 32 -14.69 -8.92 19.37
N GLN A 33 -15.83 -8.79 18.70
CA GLN A 33 -16.20 -9.68 17.61
C GLN A 33 -15.18 -9.66 16.47
N ASP A 34 -14.73 -8.47 16.06
CA ASP A 34 -13.72 -8.34 15.00
C ASP A 34 -12.35 -8.93 15.43
N ALA A 35 -11.97 -8.76 16.69
CA ALA A 35 -10.74 -9.33 17.25
C ALA A 35 -10.81 -10.87 17.27
N ASP A 36 -11.94 -11.44 17.68
CA ASP A 36 -12.18 -12.89 17.71
C ASP A 36 -12.16 -13.48 16.30
N HIS A 37 -12.83 -12.86 15.34
CA HIS A 37 -12.79 -13.28 13.93
C HIS A 37 -11.36 -13.26 13.34
N LYS A 38 -10.53 -12.33 13.78
CA LYS A 38 -9.12 -12.20 13.35
C LYS A 38 -8.14 -13.01 14.22
N LEU A 39 -8.63 -13.79 15.19
CA LEU A 39 -7.83 -14.55 16.15
C LEU A 39 -6.77 -13.68 16.87
N LYS A 40 -7.17 -12.48 17.32
CA LYS A 40 -6.32 -11.50 17.99
C LYS A 40 -6.95 -11.00 19.28
N SER A 41 -6.14 -10.45 20.18
CA SER A 41 -6.68 -9.72 21.33
C SER A 41 -7.24 -8.36 20.91
N VAL A 42 -8.23 -7.84 21.63
CA VAL A 42 -8.75 -6.48 21.42
C VAL A 42 -7.63 -5.44 21.52
N ASN A 43 -6.71 -5.60 22.47
CA ASN A 43 -5.57 -4.70 22.60
C ASN A 43 -4.67 -4.72 21.36
N THR A 44 -4.41 -5.88 20.78
CA THR A 44 -3.66 -6.01 19.53
C THR A 44 -4.39 -5.32 18.38
N LEU A 45 -5.71 -5.52 18.26
CA LEU A 45 -6.52 -4.89 17.22
C LEU A 45 -6.52 -3.36 17.35
N VAL A 46 -6.75 -2.83 18.54
CA VAL A 46 -6.74 -1.38 18.80
C VAL A 46 -5.38 -0.77 18.47
N ASN A 47 -4.28 -1.39 18.89
CA ASN A 47 -2.93 -0.94 18.54
C ASN A 47 -2.70 -0.93 17.01
N GLN A 48 -3.23 -1.92 16.28
CA GLN A 48 -3.16 -1.94 14.82
C GLN A 48 -3.95 -0.80 14.19
N ILE A 49 -5.16 -0.52 14.69
CA ILE A 49 -6.00 0.60 14.22
C ILE A 49 -5.29 1.94 14.46
N ILE A 50 -4.75 2.18 15.66
CA ILE A 50 -4.02 3.39 15.99
C ILE A 50 -2.78 3.53 15.09
N LYS A 51 -2.01 2.47 14.93
CA LYS A 51 -0.85 2.44 14.03
C LYS A 51 -1.25 2.78 12.60
N SER A 52 -2.28 2.13 12.05
CA SER A 52 -2.78 2.40 10.70
C SER A 52 -3.24 3.86 10.54
N TYR A 53 -3.92 4.41 11.55
CA TYR A 53 -4.32 5.82 11.54
C TYR A 53 -3.12 6.77 11.41
N ILE A 54 -2.07 6.56 12.21
CA ILE A 54 -0.88 7.42 12.22
C ILE A 54 -0.03 7.24 10.97
N THR A 55 0.14 5.99 10.51
CA THR A 55 1.07 5.68 9.41
C THR A 55 0.45 5.87 8.03
N TRP A 56 -0.88 5.78 7.91
CA TRP A 56 -1.57 5.88 6.63
C TRP A 56 -2.71 6.90 6.62
N HIS A 57 -3.79 6.68 7.36
CA HIS A 57 -5.01 7.47 7.20
C HIS A 57 -4.80 8.98 7.39
N LYS A 58 -4.02 9.38 8.39
CA LYS A 58 -3.73 10.79 8.65
C LYS A 58 -2.87 11.43 7.55
N PRO A 59 -1.72 10.88 7.12
CA PRO A 59 -0.94 11.45 6.03
C PRO A 59 -1.62 11.30 4.67
N ALA A 60 -2.29 10.20 4.36
CA ALA A 60 -3.00 9.98 3.11
C ALA A 60 -4.10 11.04 2.90
N ARG A 61 -4.88 11.34 3.94
CA ARG A 61 -5.89 12.40 3.88
C ARG A 61 -5.30 13.77 3.57
N LYS A 62 -4.14 14.10 4.14
CA LYS A 62 -3.40 15.34 3.82
C LYS A 62 -2.90 15.35 2.38
N ALA A 63 -2.50 14.20 1.85
CA ALA A 63 -2.05 14.03 0.48
C ALA A 63 -3.21 14.02 -0.55
N GLY A 64 -4.47 14.15 -0.10
CA GLY A 64 -5.64 14.18 -0.97
C GLY A 64 -6.18 12.81 -1.37
N PHE A 65 -5.80 11.75 -0.66
CA PHE A 65 -6.44 10.44 -0.86
C PHE A 65 -7.85 10.42 -0.26
N GLY A 66 -8.78 9.80 -0.98
CA GLY A 66 -10.15 9.54 -0.55
C GLY A 66 -10.48 8.05 -0.66
N TYR A 67 -11.61 7.65 -0.07
CA TYR A 67 -12.17 6.32 -0.23
C TYR A 67 -13.16 6.34 -1.39
N PHE A 68 -13.00 5.41 -2.31
CA PHE A 68 -13.91 5.19 -3.43
C PHE A 68 -14.34 3.73 -3.46
N ASP A 69 -15.55 3.50 -3.98
CA ASP A 69 -16.01 2.16 -4.28
C ASP A 69 -15.19 1.57 -5.43
N ASN A 70 -14.55 0.44 -5.18
CA ASN A 70 -13.69 -0.24 -6.17
C ASN A 70 -14.48 -0.65 -7.42
N VAL A 71 -15.77 -0.98 -7.29
CA VAL A 71 -16.65 -1.32 -8.43
C VAL A 71 -16.85 -0.10 -9.31
N LEU A 72 -17.11 1.08 -8.72
CA LEU A 72 -17.23 2.33 -9.47
C LEU A 72 -15.92 2.66 -10.20
N VAL A 73 -14.78 2.56 -9.52
CA VAL A 73 -13.48 2.82 -10.15
C VAL A 73 -13.22 1.83 -11.29
N SER A 74 -13.57 0.55 -11.12
CA SER A 74 -13.47 -0.47 -12.17
C SER A 74 -14.31 -0.11 -13.39
N TYR A 75 -15.55 0.34 -13.22
CA TYR A 75 -16.37 0.80 -14.35
C TYR A 75 -15.75 1.99 -15.09
N ILE A 76 -15.25 2.98 -14.36
CA ILE A 76 -14.63 4.17 -14.95
C ILE A 76 -13.39 3.78 -15.77
N ILE A 77 -12.51 2.93 -15.22
CA ILE A 77 -11.28 2.59 -15.92
C ILE A 77 -11.52 1.65 -17.12
N ASN A 78 -12.58 0.84 -17.08
CA ASN A 78 -12.88 -0.11 -18.14
C ASN A 78 -13.50 0.53 -19.40
N ILE A 79 -13.91 1.80 -19.36
CA ILE A 79 -14.32 2.56 -20.55
C ILE A 79 -13.15 3.19 -21.30
N LEU A 80 -11.95 3.19 -20.73
CA LEU A 80 -10.75 3.78 -21.32
C LEU A 80 -10.05 2.79 -22.27
N SER A 81 -9.43 3.32 -23.35
CA SER A 81 -8.52 2.53 -24.17
C SER A 81 -7.18 2.30 -23.46
N ASP A 82 -6.38 1.35 -23.95
CA ASP A 82 -5.03 1.07 -23.41
C ASP A 82 -4.16 2.34 -23.45
N GLU A 83 -4.22 3.12 -24.53
CA GLU A 83 -3.46 4.37 -24.68
C GLU A 83 -3.88 5.41 -23.64
N GLN A 84 -5.18 5.54 -23.39
CA GLN A 84 -5.70 6.47 -22.38
C GLN A 84 -5.27 6.05 -20.96
N ILE A 85 -5.27 4.76 -20.68
CA ILE A 85 -4.83 4.21 -19.40
C ILE A 85 -3.34 4.52 -19.17
N ILE A 86 -2.50 4.27 -20.18
CA ILE A 86 -1.06 4.57 -20.12
C ILE A 86 -0.85 6.07 -19.90
N GLN A 87 -1.55 6.93 -20.66
CA GLN A 87 -1.48 8.38 -20.51
C GLN A 87 -1.85 8.85 -19.10
N VAL A 88 -2.92 8.29 -18.51
CA VAL A 88 -3.34 8.60 -17.13
C VAL A 88 -2.24 8.20 -16.13
N ALA A 89 -1.65 7.00 -16.27
CA ALA A 89 -0.58 6.54 -15.41
C ALA A 89 0.66 7.45 -15.49
N GLU A 90 1.07 7.85 -16.70
CA GLU A 90 2.18 8.76 -16.94
C GLU A 90 1.96 10.14 -16.30
N GLN A 91 0.80 10.75 -16.56
CA GLN A 91 0.45 12.06 -16.02
C GLN A 91 0.39 12.04 -14.49
N TYR A 92 -0.23 11.01 -13.92
CA TYR A 92 -0.34 10.86 -12.47
C TYR A 92 1.05 10.66 -11.83
N CYS A 93 1.87 9.78 -12.39
CA CYS A 93 3.24 9.56 -11.91
C CYS A 93 4.06 10.85 -11.95
N LYS A 94 4.06 11.54 -13.09
CA LYS A 94 4.81 12.80 -13.27
C LYS A 94 4.40 13.89 -12.29
N GLN A 95 3.12 14.03 -12.01
CA GLN A 95 2.60 15.11 -11.18
C GLN A 95 2.64 14.79 -9.68
N ARG A 96 2.50 13.52 -9.29
CA ARG A 96 2.16 13.16 -7.92
C ARG A 96 3.22 12.32 -7.20
N LEU A 97 4.07 11.57 -7.94
CA LEU A 97 4.97 10.60 -7.31
C LEU A 97 5.86 11.21 -6.23
N LYS A 98 6.54 12.32 -6.54
CA LYS A 98 7.44 13.00 -5.61
C LYS A 98 6.68 13.55 -4.40
N ASP A 99 5.55 14.19 -4.64
CA ASP A 99 4.76 14.83 -3.59
C ASP A 99 4.16 13.80 -2.63
N ILE A 100 3.62 12.71 -3.17
CA ILE A 100 3.05 11.62 -2.37
C ILE A 100 4.12 10.99 -1.48
N SER A 101 5.28 10.65 -2.02
CA SER A 101 6.37 10.06 -1.26
C SER A 101 6.83 10.98 -0.12
N PHE A 102 6.97 12.27 -0.39
CA PHE A 102 7.37 13.25 0.63
C PHE A 102 6.28 13.47 1.68
N MET A 103 5.00 13.59 1.26
CA MET A 103 3.87 13.83 2.17
C MET A 103 3.59 12.64 3.09
N LEU A 104 3.75 11.42 2.59
CA LEU A 104 3.50 10.21 3.38
C LEU A 104 4.63 9.88 4.35
N TYR A 105 5.89 10.09 3.96
CA TYR A 105 7.05 9.57 4.70
C TYR A 105 8.13 10.59 5.01
N SER A 106 7.95 11.84 4.61
CA SER A 106 8.98 12.89 4.72
C SER A 106 10.31 12.53 4.02
N GLU A 107 10.31 11.50 3.20
CA GLU A 107 11.46 11.00 2.45
C GLU A 107 11.04 10.63 1.04
N ASN A 108 11.90 10.88 0.07
CA ASN A 108 11.69 10.47 -1.32
C ASN A 108 12.64 9.32 -1.68
N THR A 109 12.45 8.17 -1.03
CA THR A 109 13.20 6.95 -1.30
C THR A 109 12.28 5.86 -1.85
N PHE A 110 12.84 4.93 -2.62
CA PHE A 110 12.09 3.78 -3.13
C PHE A 110 11.48 2.94 -1.99
N LEU A 111 12.23 2.73 -0.92
CA LEU A 111 11.77 1.96 0.23
C LEU A 111 10.58 2.64 0.94
N SER A 112 10.62 3.97 1.10
CA SER A 112 9.51 4.74 1.66
C SER A 112 8.28 4.67 0.75
N PHE A 113 8.46 4.77 -0.56
CA PHE A 113 7.38 4.61 -1.53
C PHE A 113 6.74 3.22 -1.44
N MET A 114 7.55 2.13 -1.43
CA MET A 114 7.03 0.76 -1.31
C MET A 114 6.28 0.53 0.00
N GLY A 115 6.75 1.13 1.11
CA GLY A 115 6.02 1.14 2.37
C GLY A 115 4.63 1.76 2.23
N GLY A 116 4.50 2.85 1.47
CA GLY A 116 3.22 3.49 1.15
C GLY A 116 2.30 2.62 0.31
N ILE A 117 2.84 2.01 -0.72
CA ILE A 117 2.07 1.08 -1.55
C ILE A 117 1.52 -0.08 -0.73
N LEU A 118 2.31 -0.67 0.15
CA LEU A 118 1.85 -1.76 1.02
C LEU A 118 0.74 -1.29 1.98
N CYS A 119 0.91 -0.13 2.63
CA CYS A 119 -0.15 0.43 3.46
C CYS A 119 -1.43 0.73 2.67
N TRP A 120 -1.30 1.25 1.44
CA TRP A 120 -2.44 1.50 0.57
C TRP A 120 -3.14 0.20 0.17
N ILE A 121 -2.41 -0.85 -0.21
CA ILE A 121 -2.96 -2.17 -0.54
C ILE A 121 -3.77 -2.73 0.63
N GLU A 122 -3.19 -2.73 1.84
CA GLU A 122 -3.84 -3.23 3.05
C GLU A 122 -5.12 -2.46 3.39
N THR A 123 -5.08 -1.12 3.30
CA THR A 123 -6.23 -0.27 3.63
C THR A 123 -7.31 -0.26 2.55
N SER A 124 -6.96 -0.57 1.31
CA SER A 124 -7.90 -0.72 0.19
C SER A 124 -8.55 -2.11 0.11
N GLY A 125 -8.17 -3.02 1.01
CA GLY A 125 -8.71 -4.37 1.05
C GLY A 125 -8.19 -5.29 -0.07
N PHE A 126 -7.15 -4.90 -0.79
CA PHE A 126 -6.51 -5.74 -1.79
C PHE A 126 -5.66 -6.83 -1.13
N SER A 127 -5.65 -8.01 -1.74
CA SER A 127 -4.78 -9.08 -1.27
C SER A 127 -3.41 -9.02 -1.93
N TYR A 128 -2.37 -9.34 -1.18
CA TYR A 128 -1.03 -9.44 -1.73
C TYR A 128 -0.25 -10.61 -1.16
N LYS A 129 0.74 -11.07 -1.92
CA LYS A 129 1.72 -12.05 -1.49
C LYS A 129 3.11 -11.49 -1.70
N TYR A 130 3.94 -11.58 -0.68
CA TYR A 130 5.33 -11.18 -0.73
C TYR A 130 6.23 -12.38 -0.47
N ASN A 131 7.19 -12.60 -1.36
CA ASN A 131 8.22 -13.63 -1.25
C ASN A 131 9.60 -12.98 -1.39
N ASN A 132 10.56 -13.52 -0.65
CA ASN A 132 11.98 -13.21 -0.81
C ASN A 132 12.72 -14.53 -0.99
N VAL A 133 13.15 -14.79 -2.21
CA VAL A 133 13.84 -16.04 -2.61
C VAL A 133 14.94 -15.67 -3.60
N ASP A 134 16.11 -16.27 -3.45
CA ASP A 134 17.26 -16.14 -4.37
C ASP A 134 17.63 -14.68 -4.69
N ASP A 135 17.80 -13.84 -3.65
CA ASP A 135 18.13 -12.42 -3.79
C ASP A 135 17.10 -11.60 -4.60
N ALA A 136 15.89 -12.09 -4.75
CA ALA A 136 14.80 -11.40 -5.43
C ALA A 136 13.57 -11.24 -4.52
N HIS A 137 13.08 -10.04 -4.44
CA HIS A 137 11.81 -9.71 -3.80
C HIS A 137 10.69 -9.74 -4.82
N THR A 138 9.71 -10.59 -4.62
CA THR A 138 8.52 -10.69 -5.47
C THR A 138 7.29 -10.25 -4.70
N LEU A 139 6.63 -9.21 -5.19
CA LEU A 139 5.34 -8.74 -4.70
C LEU A 139 4.27 -9.03 -5.76
N ILE A 140 3.27 -9.81 -5.38
CA ILE A 140 2.09 -10.12 -6.20
C ILE A 140 0.90 -9.44 -5.57
N ILE A 141 0.23 -8.56 -6.29
CA ILE A 141 -0.94 -7.81 -5.81
C ILE A 141 -2.14 -8.23 -6.64
N LYS A 142 -3.23 -8.61 -5.98
CA LYS A 142 -4.51 -8.93 -6.63
C LYS A 142 -5.51 -7.82 -6.36
N PHE A 143 -6.12 -7.32 -7.42
CA PHE A 143 -7.04 -6.19 -7.37
C PHE A 143 -8.51 -6.57 -7.56
N ASP A 144 -8.79 -7.62 -8.35
CA ASP A 144 -10.13 -8.03 -8.78
C ASP A 144 -10.94 -6.89 -9.46
N MET A 145 -10.22 -6.01 -10.17
CA MET A 145 -10.76 -4.83 -10.85
C MET A 145 -10.64 -4.89 -12.38
N GLY A 146 -10.20 -6.02 -12.90
CA GLY A 146 -10.06 -6.28 -14.34
C GLY A 146 -8.72 -5.82 -14.94
N ARG A 147 -8.56 -6.16 -16.23
CA ARG A 147 -7.33 -5.97 -17.01
C ARG A 147 -6.88 -4.51 -17.06
N ASN A 148 -7.82 -3.60 -17.22
CA ASN A 148 -7.50 -2.18 -17.39
C ASN A 148 -6.88 -1.56 -16.12
N TRP A 149 -7.35 -1.98 -14.95
CA TRP A 149 -6.73 -1.59 -13.68
C TRP A 149 -5.32 -2.20 -13.54
N SER A 150 -5.15 -3.46 -13.92
CA SER A 150 -3.85 -4.11 -13.92
C SER A 150 -2.86 -3.42 -14.88
N LEU A 151 -3.32 -3.00 -16.07
CA LEU A 151 -2.52 -2.23 -17.01
C LEU A 151 -2.09 -0.87 -16.42
N TYR A 152 -3.04 -0.13 -15.83
CA TYR A 152 -2.75 1.12 -15.15
C TYR A 152 -1.68 0.94 -14.08
N PHE A 153 -1.89 -0.01 -13.17
CA PHE A 153 -0.99 -0.21 -12.04
C PHE A 153 0.38 -0.74 -12.46
N LYS A 154 0.44 -1.64 -13.44
CA LYS A 154 1.70 -2.08 -14.05
C LYS A 154 2.48 -0.89 -14.63
N THR A 155 1.84 -0.08 -15.47
CA THR A 155 2.47 1.10 -16.09
C THR A 155 2.96 2.07 -15.03
N TYR A 156 2.12 2.37 -14.04
CA TYR A 156 2.50 3.23 -12.91
C TYR A 156 3.73 2.70 -12.18
N MET A 157 3.78 1.40 -11.86
CA MET A 157 4.92 0.80 -11.17
C MET A 157 6.19 0.78 -12.03
N GLN A 158 6.09 0.59 -13.35
CA GLN A 158 7.24 0.70 -14.25
C GLN A 158 7.85 2.12 -14.20
N LEU A 159 7.02 3.15 -14.28
CA LEU A 159 7.47 4.55 -14.15
C LEU A 159 8.08 4.87 -12.79
N VAL A 160 7.55 4.29 -11.72
CA VAL A 160 8.13 4.41 -10.38
C VAL A 160 9.51 3.76 -10.31
N LEU A 161 9.67 2.56 -10.85
CA LEU A 161 10.95 1.86 -10.89
C LEU A 161 11.99 2.66 -11.69
N GLU A 162 11.62 3.25 -12.81
CA GLU A 162 12.46 4.14 -13.61
C GLU A 162 12.85 5.40 -12.84
N TYR A 163 11.89 6.06 -12.19
CA TYR A 163 12.12 7.26 -11.39
C TYR A 163 13.17 7.04 -10.29
N TYR A 164 13.08 5.92 -9.59
CA TYR A 164 14.04 5.54 -8.54
C TYR A 164 15.28 4.82 -9.08
N LYS A 165 15.43 4.69 -10.40
CA LYS A 165 16.57 4.05 -11.07
C LYS A 165 16.79 2.60 -10.61
N ILE A 166 15.72 1.88 -10.38
CA ILE A 166 15.77 0.45 -10.03
C ILE A 166 15.98 -0.34 -11.32
N LYS A 167 17.18 -0.87 -11.48
CA LYS A 167 17.56 -1.66 -12.66
C LYS A 167 17.17 -3.13 -12.47
N ASP A 168 16.99 -3.84 -13.59
CA ASP A 168 16.68 -5.28 -13.60
C ASP A 168 15.41 -5.66 -12.80
N ALA A 169 14.47 -4.74 -12.69
CA ALA A 169 13.15 -5.03 -12.15
C ALA A 169 12.21 -5.53 -13.24
N LEU A 170 11.38 -6.52 -12.91
CA LEU A 170 10.34 -7.04 -13.79
C LEU A 170 8.98 -6.64 -13.26
N CYS A 171 8.13 -6.10 -14.13
CA CYS A 171 6.75 -5.78 -13.80
C CYS A 171 5.83 -6.43 -14.85
N GLU A 172 5.12 -7.47 -14.44
CA GLU A 172 4.19 -8.24 -15.25
C GLU A 172 2.77 -8.07 -14.74
N MET A 173 1.78 -8.41 -15.56
CA MET A 173 0.38 -8.38 -15.16
C MET A 173 -0.40 -9.57 -15.70
N THR A 174 -1.49 -9.86 -15.02
CA THR A 174 -2.63 -10.65 -15.50
C THR A 174 -3.88 -9.75 -15.47
N ASP A 175 -5.04 -10.29 -15.83
CA ASP A 175 -6.28 -9.50 -15.80
C ASP A 175 -6.62 -8.92 -14.42
N ASN A 176 -6.21 -9.60 -13.34
CA ASN A 176 -6.58 -9.19 -11.97
C ASN A 176 -5.38 -9.07 -11.02
N ALA A 177 -4.16 -9.12 -11.53
CA ALA A 177 -2.98 -9.04 -10.68
C ALA A 177 -1.80 -8.35 -11.37
N VAL A 178 -0.94 -7.75 -10.55
CA VAL A 178 0.37 -7.25 -10.97
C VAL A 178 1.45 -7.92 -10.16
N ILE A 179 2.52 -8.32 -10.84
CA ILE A 179 3.68 -9.02 -10.27
C ILE A 179 4.89 -8.10 -10.44
N ILE A 180 5.53 -7.76 -9.34
CA ILE A 180 6.72 -6.91 -9.30
C ILE A 180 7.86 -7.73 -8.72
N LYS A 181 8.95 -7.87 -9.49
CA LYS A 181 10.17 -8.57 -9.03
C LYS A 181 11.33 -7.58 -9.02
N ILE A 182 12.05 -7.52 -7.91
CA ILE A 182 13.11 -6.55 -7.67
C ILE A 182 14.28 -7.27 -6.97
N LYS A 183 15.53 -6.98 -7.36
CA LYS A 183 16.71 -7.55 -6.69
C LYS A 183 16.86 -6.97 -5.27
N SER A 184 17.38 -7.78 -4.34
CA SER A 184 17.52 -7.43 -2.92
C SER A 184 18.37 -6.20 -2.65
N GLN A 185 19.31 -5.88 -3.54
CA GLN A 185 20.18 -4.68 -3.40
C GLN A 185 19.41 -3.33 -3.38
N TYR A 186 18.12 -3.32 -3.78
CA TYR A 186 17.29 -2.11 -3.83
C TYR A 186 16.28 -2.01 -2.67
N ILE A 187 16.21 -3.02 -1.80
CA ILE A 187 15.26 -3.14 -0.66
C ILE A 187 16.03 -3.40 0.67
#